data_a92f32b98fad8528ae586b3302fd177d
#
_entry.id   a92f32b98fad8528ae586b3302fd177d
#
_cell.length_a   1.000
_cell.length_b   1.000
_cell.length_c   1.000
_cell.angle_alpha   90.00
_cell.angle_beta   90.00
_cell.angle_gamma   90.00
#
_symmetry.space_group_name_H-M   'P 1'
#
loop_
_entity.id
_entity.type
_entity.pdbx_description
1 polymer ?
#
loop_
_entity_poly.entity_id
_entity_poly.type
_entity_poly.pdbx_seq_one_letter_code
_entity_poly.pdbx_strand_id
1 'polypeptide(L)'
;LNETLRRGKGETGSVVKGVKRQCPACGAHFYDMGKRPVVCPRCKAEMDLNRLKPKPKPEPTPEPEAPRAKRPAPKWSGEQAAALDAVGRWLKGADRPVFRLFGYAGVGKTTLARHVAEHASGKAAFAAFTGKAALVLRSKGCAGASTIHSLIYTANEGADGAPQFEINKDGPASRAALIVIDECSMVDEALGRDLLSFGKPILVLGDPAQLPPVKGAGFFTEQEPDVMLTEIHRQARDNPIIRLSQTIREGGEPGFGDFGEARVIRRSEIDADMVTAADQVLVGLNKTRRAYNARIRELNGRSGLSPVAEDKLVCLRNDREKGLLNGGLWRVAEQRGMVRDYVKLSIRPEEETGAKPTQVAVHKAFFEGREADLPYPIRRESDEFDYGYALTVHKAQGSQWDSLVMFDESGAFREHRARWLYTGVTRAAKRLVLVR
;
A
#
# COMPACT_ATOMS: atom_id res chain seq x y z
N LEU A 1 -28.76 30.37 -47.35
CA LEU A 1 -30.19 30.47 -47.76
C LEU A 1 -31.01 29.54 -46.89
N ASN A 2 -31.60 30.09 -45.89
CA ASN A 2 -32.98 30.46 -45.64
C ASN A 2 -33.85 29.24 -45.38
N GLU A 3 -34.28 29.19 -44.13
CA GLU A 3 -35.58 29.60 -43.55
C GLU A 3 -36.62 28.43 -43.62
N THR A 4 -37.44 28.08 -42.68
CA THR A 4 -38.11 28.82 -41.62
C THR A 4 -38.83 27.81 -40.68
N LEU A 5 -38.78 28.06 -39.39
CA LEU A 5 -39.83 27.96 -38.35
C LEU A 5 -40.98 26.94 -38.48
N ARG A 6 -41.23 26.09 -37.45
CA ARG A 6 -42.29 26.37 -36.48
C ARG A 6 -42.32 25.37 -35.27
N ARG A 7 -42.65 25.93 -34.11
CA ARG A 7 -42.85 25.33 -32.82
C ARG A 7 -43.99 24.29 -32.83
N GLY A 8 -43.79 23.18 -32.10
CA GLY A 8 -44.87 22.33 -31.59
C GLY A 8 -44.43 21.76 -30.24
N LYS A 9 -45.13 22.15 -29.19
CA LYS A 9 -45.03 21.60 -27.83
C LYS A 9 -45.55 20.17 -27.82
N GLY A 10 -44.92 19.31 -27.00
CA GLY A 10 -45.58 18.14 -26.45
C GLY A 10 -44.71 16.90 -26.32
N GLU A 11 -44.60 16.45 -25.10
CA GLU A 11 -44.32 15.09 -24.63
C GLU A 11 -42.89 14.60 -24.58
N THR A 12 -42.42 14.46 -23.34
CA THR A 12 -41.21 13.76 -22.89
C THR A 12 -41.34 12.27 -23.16
N GLY A 13 -40.93 11.85 -24.36
CA GLY A 13 -40.77 10.44 -24.70
C GLY A 13 -39.33 10.00 -24.32
N SER A 14 -39.20 9.10 -23.35
CA SER A 14 -37.95 8.40 -23.07
C SER A 14 -37.50 7.66 -24.32
N VAL A 15 -36.32 8.00 -24.85
CA VAL A 15 -35.70 7.29 -25.99
C VAL A 15 -35.31 5.89 -25.52
N VAL A 16 -36.15 4.91 -25.84
CA VAL A 16 -35.87 3.48 -25.61
C VAL A 16 -34.73 3.09 -26.57
N LYS A 17 -33.52 2.96 -26.08
CA LYS A 17 -32.37 2.44 -26.86
C LYS A 17 -32.63 0.96 -27.15
N GLY A 18 -32.97 0.59 -28.39
CA GLY A 18 -33.12 -0.80 -28.80
C GLY A 18 -31.80 -1.56 -28.76
N VAL A 19 -31.85 -2.86 -28.44
CA VAL A 19 -30.66 -3.74 -28.44
C VAL A 19 -30.46 -4.32 -29.85
N LYS A 20 -29.23 -4.29 -30.36
CA LYS A 20 -28.88 -4.91 -31.66
C LYS A 20 -28.98 -6.43 -31.53
N ARG A 21 -29.75 -7.07 -32.41
CA ARG A 21 -30.01 -8.51 -32.45
C ARG A 21 -29.59 -9.09 -33.81
N GLN A 22 -29.27 -10.39 -33.81
CA GLN A 22 -29.14 -11.19 -35.04
C GLN A 22 -30.24 -12.27 -35.04
N CYS A 23 -30.98 -12.33 -36.11
CA CYS A 23 -32.06 -13.33 -36.26
C CYS A 23 -31.47 -14.74 -36.44
N PRO A 24 -31.79 -15.71 -35.58
CA PRO A 24 -31.33 -17.08 -35.72
C PRO A 24 -31.86 -17.82 -36.92
N ALA A 25 -32.99 -17.37 -37.48
CA ALA A 25 -33.66 -18.02 -38.64
C ALA A 25 -33.09 -17.54 -39.99
N CYS A 26 -32.69 -16.24 -40.12
CA CYS A 26 -32.24 -15.69 -41.41
C CYS A 26 -30.94 -14.92 -41.36
N GLY A 27 -30.26 -14.83 -40.19
CA GLY A 27 -29.00 -14.14 -40.02
C GLY A 27 -29.06 -12.60 -40.05
N ALA A 28 -30.21 -11.98 -40.29
CA ALA A 28 -30.33 -10.54 -40.40
C ALA A 28 -30.08 -9.82 -39.07
N HIS A 29 -29.31 -8.69 -39.10
CA HIS A 29 -29.11 -7.83 -37.93
C HIS A 29 -30.16 -6.72 -37.90
N PHE A 30 -30.73 -6.46 -36.71
CA PHE A 30 -31.72 -5.41 -36.48
C PHE A 30 -31.71 -4.94 -35.03
N TYR A 31 -32.43 -3.85 -34.73
CA TYR A 31 -32.63 -3.35 -33.38
C TYR A 31 -34.03 -3.69 -32.89
N ASP A 32 -34.16 -4.23 -31.68
CA ASP A 32 -35.42 -4.70 -31.11
C ASP A 32 -36.35 -3.56 -30.64
N MET A 33 -35.83 -2.33 -30.54
CA MET A 33 -36.56 -1.12 -30.13
C MET A 33 -37.37 -1.30 -28.84
N GLY A 34 -36.95 -2.25 -27.96
CA GLY A 34 -37.65 -2.55 -26.70
C GLY A 34 -38.99 -3.27 -26.84
N LYS A 35 -39.39 -3.67 -28.06
CA LYS A 35 -40.67 -4.37 -28.31
C LYS A 35 -40.62 -5.84 -27.85
N ARG A 36 -41.71 -6.32 -27.31
CA ARG A 36 -41.89 -7.75 -26.94
C ARG A 36 -43.27 -8.24 -27.44
N PRO A 37 -43.34 -9.42 -28.09
CA PRO A 37 -42.22 -10.29 -28.47
C PRO A 37 -41.27 -9.64 -29.50
N VAL A 38 -39.97 -10.08 -29.51
CA VAL A 38 -39.00 -9.60 -30.49
C VAL A 38 -39.19 -10.38 -31.79
N VAL A 39 -39.62 -9.69 -32.84
CA VAL A 39 -39.87 -10.27 -34.16
C VAL A 39 -38.86 -9.74 -35.17
N CYS A 40 -38.26 -10.63 -35.96
CA CYS A 40 -37.36 -10.24 -37.02
C CYS A 40 -38.06 -9.44 -38.12
N PRO A 41 -37.63 -8.23 -38.47
CA PRO A 41 -38.31 -7.43 -39.50
C PRO A 41 -38.20 -8.03 -40.90
N ARG A 42 -37.19 -8.90 -41.15
CA ARG A 42 -36.94 -9.49 -42.46
C ARG A 42 -37.74 -10.77 -42.72
N CYS A 43 -37.72 -11.74 -41.78
CA CYS A 43 -38.39 -13.03 -41.99
C CYS A 43 -39.59 -13.26 -41.07
N LYS A 44 -39.96 -12.29 -40.24
CA LYS A 44 -41.10 -12.34 -39.31
C LYS A 44 -41.02 -13.44 -38.23
N ALA A 45 -39.90 -14.12 -38.10
CA ALA A 45 -39.70 -15.12 -37.06
C ALA A 45 -39.65 -14.44 -35.69
N GLU A 46 -40.40 -14.99 -34.74
CA GLU A 46 -40.37 -14.57 -33.33
C GLU A 46 -39.12 -15.16 -32.64
N MET A 47 -38.46 -14.33 -31.83
CA MET A 47 -37.22 -14.71 -31.14
C MET A 47 -37.46 -15.00 -29.67
N ASP A 48 -37.22 -16.23 -29.24
CA ASP A 48 -37.20 -16.61 -27.84
C ASP A 48 -35.92 -16.11 -27.18
N LEU A 49 -36.03 -15.01 -26.43
CA LEU A 49 -34.92 -14.39 -25.75
C LEU A 49 -34.30 -15.26 -24.63
N ASN A 50 -35.01 -16.27 -24.13
CA ASN A 50 -34.49 -17.19 -23.13
C ASN A 50 -33.51 -18.22 -23.72
N ARG A 51 -33.69 -18.55 -25.03
CA ARG A 51 -32.74 -19.39 -25.77
C ARG A 51 -31.50 -18.65 -26.24
N LEU A 52 -31.49 -17.31 -26.24
CA LEU A 52 -30.41 -16.45 -26.68
C LEU A 52 -29.46 -16.03 -25.55
N LYS A 53 -29.72 -16.43 -24.31
CA LYS A 53 -28.67 -16.26 -23.26
C LYS A 53 -27.52 -17.15 -23.67
N PRO A 54 -26.31 -16.57 -23.95
CA PRO A 54 -25.15 -17.39 -24.16
C PRO A 54 -24.99 -18.27 -22.91
N LYS A 55 -24.85 -19.59 -23.11
CA LYS A 55 -24.36 -20.46 -22.04
C LYS A 55 -23.12 -19.75 -21.48
N PRO A 56 -22.97 -19.57 -20.16
CA PRO A 56 -21.75 -19.04 -19.62
C PRO A 56 -20.64 -19.88 -20.24
N LYS A 57 -19.68 -19.20 -20.92
CA LYS A 57 -18.45 -19.87 -21.33
C LYS A 57 -17.98 -20.56 -20.07
N PRO A 58 -17.65 -21.87 -20.12
CA PRO A 58 -16.99 -22.49 -19.00
C PRO A 58 -15.81 -21.57 -18.68
N GLU A 59 -15.74 -21.09 -17.44
CA GLU A 59 -14.55 -20.40 -16.95
C GLU A 59 -13.37 -21.27 -17.38
N PRO A 60 -12.33 -20.70 -18.01
CA PRO A 60 -11.15 -21.49 -18.35
C PRO A 60 -10.75 -22.17 -17.05
N THR A 61 -10.86 -23.48 -17.04
CA THR A 61 -10.28 -24.31 -15.97
C THR A 61 -8.86 -23.77 -15.82
N PRO A 62 -8.45 -23.29 -14.64
CA PRO A 62 -7.08 -22.80 -14.49
C PRO A 62 -6.20 -23.93 -15.01
N GLU A 63 -5.49 -23.67 -16.12
CA GLU A 63 -4.45 -24.56 -16.57
C GLU A 63 -3.60 -24.88 -15.33
N PRO A 64 -3.29 -26.14 -15.07
CA PRO A 64 -2.42 -26.47 -13.96
C PRO A 64 -1.17 -25.62 -14.16
N GLU A 65 -0.92 -24.66 -13.24
CA GLU A 65 0.28 -23.82 -13.28
C GLU A 65 1.45 -24.76 -13.58
N ALA A 66 2.09 -24.56 -14.72
CA ALA A 66 3.29 -25.31 -15.07
C ALA A 66 4.20 -25.25 -13.83
N PRO A 67 4.77 -26.39 -13.40
CA PRO A 67 5.54 -26.42 -12.17
C PRO A 67 6.57 -25.30 -12.25
N ARG A 68 6.42 -24.26 -11.44
CA ARG A 68 7.35 -23.11 -11.40
C ARG A 68 8.72 -23.70 -11.27
N ALA A 69 9.55 -23.46 -12.28
CA ALA A 69 10.94 -23.93 -12.29
C ALA A 69 11.51 -23.63 -10.90
N LYS A 70 11.93 -24.67 -10.17
CA LYS A 70 12.47 -24.55 -8.81
C LYS A 70 13.60 -23.54 -8.91
N ARG A 71 13.38 -22.33 -8.36
CA ARG A 71 14.46 -21.35 -8.23
C ARG A 71 15.61 -22.06 -7.53
N PRO A 72 16.87 -21.91 -7.99
CA PRO A 72 17.99 -22.50 -7.29
C PRO A 72 17.91 -22.13 -5.82
N ALA A 73 18.12 -23.12 -4.95
CA ALA A 73 18.05 -22.90 -3.50
C ALA A 73 18.95 -21.70 -3.14
N PRO A 74 18.44 -20.73 -2.33
CA PRO A 74 19.24 -19.59 -1.94
C PRO A 74 20.51 -20.08 -1.23
N LYS A 75 21.66 -19.54 -1.56
CA LYS A 75 22.88 -19.78 -0.78
C LYS A 75 22.79 -18.91 0.48
N TRP A 76 22.49 -19.55 1.60
CA TRP A 76 22.43 -18.90 2.89
C TRP A 76 23.84 -18.56 3.41
N SER A 77 24.00 -17.44 4.09
CA SER A 77 25.19 -17.16 4.87
C SER A 77 25.22 -18.05 6.13
N GLY A 78 26.36 -18.15 6.80
CA GLY A 78 26.46 -18.91 8.05
C GLY A 78 25.47 -18.45 9.11
N GLU A 79 25.31 -17.13 9.26
CA GLU A 79 24.36 -16.51 10.20
C GLU A 79 22.90 -16.82 9.80
N GLN A 80 22.59 -16.77 8.52
CA GLN A 80 21.25 -17.11 8.01
C GLN A 80 20.90 -18.60 8.17
N ALA A 81 21.88 -19.48 7.91
CA ALA A 81 21.68 -20.93 8.11
C ALA A 81 21.43 -21.24 9.59
N ALA A 82 22.22 -20.65 10.50
CA ALA A 82 22.01 -20.79 11.94
C ALA A 82 20.63 -20.26 12.39
N ALA A 83 20.17 -19.15 11.81
CA ALA A 83 18.85 -18.59 12.06
C ALA A 83 17.74 -19.53 11.61
N LEU A 84 17.84 -20.14 10.43
CA LEU A 84 16.87 -21.13 9.95
C LEU A 84 16.81 -22.36 10.85
N ASP A 85 17.96 -22.85 11.32
CA ASP A 85 18.02 -23.98 12.27
C ASP A 85 17.38 -23.62 13.61
N ALA A 86 17.62 -22.40 14.12
CA ALA A 86 17.02 -21.92 15.36
C ALA A 86 15.50 -21.81 15.26
N VAL A 87 14.97 -21.22 14.19
CA VAL A 87 13.52 -21.15 13.93
C VAL A 87 12.94 -22.54 13.77
N GLY A 88 13.64 -23.44 13.06
CA GLY A 88 13.20 -24.84 12.88
C GLY A 88 13.10 -25.61 14.20
N ARG A 89 14.03 -25.41 15.13
CA ARG A 89 13.97 -26.01 16.50
C ARG A 89 12.80 -25.43 17.28
N TRP A 90 12.62 -24.11 17.27
CA TRP A 90 11.49 -23.46 17.94
C TRP A 90 10.14 -23.96 17.43
N LEU A 91 9.94 -24.07 16.12
CA LEU A 91 8.66 -24.58 15.57
C LEU A 91 8.37 -26.03 15.97
N LYS A 92 9.39 -26.85 16.19
CA LYS A 92 9.24 -28.24 16.66
C LYS A 92 9.01 -28.33 18.18
N GLY A 93 9.69 -27.48 18.94
CA GLY A 93 9.66 -27.48 20.38
C GLY A 93 8.43 -26.79 20.99
N ALA A 94 7.88 -25.83 20.32
CA ALA A 94 6.73 -25.01 20.75
C ALA A 94 6.84 -24.48 22.20
N ASP A 95 8.07 -24.18 22.64
CA ASP A 95 8.41 -23.79 24.00
C ASP A 95 7.98 -22.35 24.35
N ARG A 96 7.72 -21.55 23.36
CA ARG A 96 7.27 -20.14 23.50
C ARG A 96 6.43 -19.70 22.31
N PRO A 97 5.49 -18.74 22.53
CA PRO A 97 4.55 -18.32 21.47
C PRO A 97 5.20 -17.42 20.39
N VAL A 98 6.30 -16.74 20.69
CA VAL A 98 6.93 -15.76 19.80
C VAL A 98 8.40 -16.11 19.58
N PHE A 99 8.84 -16.03 18.32
CA PHE A 99 10.25 -16.04 17.94
C PHE A 99 10.62 -14.71 17.27
N ARG A 100 11.64 -14.05 17.78
CA ARG A 100 12.12 -12.73 17.34
C ARG A 100 13.34 -12.90 16.45
N LEU A 101 13.13 -12.83 15.13
CA LEU A 101 14.18 -12.82 14.13
C LEU A 101 14.44 -11.36 13.72
N PHE A 102 15.37 -10.72 14.39
CA PHE A 102 15.71 -9.32 14.11
C PHE A 102 16.94 -9.21 13.22
N GLY A 103 17.14 -8.04 12.66
CA GLY A 103 18.30 -7.74 11.85
C GLY A 103 18.16 -6.40 11.14
N TYR A 104 19.28 -5.89 10.68
CA TYR A 104 19.33 -4.59 10.03
C TYR A 104 18.79 -4.60 8.59
N ALA A 105 18.73 -3.43 7.96
CA ALA A 105 18.34 -3.33 6.55
C ALA A 105 19.31 -4.14 5.66
N GLY A 106 18.77 -4.88 4.67
CA GLY A 106 19.57 -5.63 3.71
C GLY A 106 20.08 -7.03 4.13
N VAL A 107 19.79 -7.49 5.37
CA VAL A 107 20.25 -8.83 5.85
C VAL A 107 19.34 -10.00 5.41
N GLY A 108 18.24 -9.74 4.68
CA GLY A 108 17.41 -10.80 4.09
C GLY A 108 16.31 -11.38 4.98
N LYS A 109 15.89 -10.71 6.05
CA LYS A 109 14.84 -11.17 7.00
C LYS A 109 13.59 -11.74 6.31
N THR A 110 12.98 -10.98 5.42
CA THR A 110 11.75 -11.39 4.71
C THR A 110 11.96 -12.63 3.83
N THR A 111 13.14 -12.78 3.24
CA THR A 111 13.50 -13.96 2.43
C THR A 111 13.60 -15.22 3.30
N LEU A 112 14.23 -15.09 4.48
CA LEU A 112 14.30 -16.16 5.48
C LEU A 112 12.90 -16.56 5.96
N ALA A 113 12.07 -15.59 6.34
CA ALA A 113 10.72 -15.85 6.84
C ALA A 113 9.85 -16.54 5.79
N ARG A 114 9.98 -16.17 4.52
CA ARG A 114 9.29 -16.85 3.42
C ARG A 114 9.76 -18.30 3.31
N HIS A 115 11.07 -18.55 3.36
CA HIS A 115 11.60 -19.91 3.33
C HIS A 115 11.10 -20.74 4.49
N VAL A 116 11.10 -20.20 5.72
CA VAL A 116 10.52 -20.87 6.91
C VAL A 116 9.05 -21.22 6.67
N ALA A 117 8.25 -20.29 6.13
CA ALA A 117 6.83 -20.49 5.88
C ALA A 117 6.55 -21.55 4.81
N GLU A 118 7.40 -21.64 3.78
CA GLU A 118 7.32 -22.68 2.73
C GLU A 118 7.58 -24.09 3.27
N HIS A 119 8.31 -24.21 4.40
CA HIS A 119 8.66 -25.47 5.05
C HIS A 119 7.88 -25.73 6.36
N ALA A 120 6.97 -24.85 6.74
CA ALA A 120 6.12 -25.03 7.90
C ALA A 120 5.08 -26.15 7.67
N SER A 121 4.70 -26.85 8.74
CA SER A 121 3.70 -27.94 8.71
C SER A 121 2.27 -27.39 8.59
N GLY A 122 2.01 -26.57 7.58
CA GLY A 122 0.70 -25.97 7.31
C GLY A 122 0.78 -24.56 6.75
N LYS A 123 -0.39 -23.92 6.59
CA LYS A 123 -0.44 -22.61 5.95
C LYS A 123 0.07 -21.51 6.89
N ALA A 124 1.08 -20.77 6.45
CA ALA A 124 1.52 -19.56 7.13
C ALA A 124 0.66 -18.35 6.71
N ALA A 125 0.39 -17.45 7.67
CA ALA A 125 -0.24 -16.16 7.41
C ALA A 125 0.81 -15.05 7.55
N PHE A 126 0.98 -14.24 6.52
CA PHE A 126 1.89 -13.10 6.54
C PHE A 126 1.13 -11.81 6.80
N ALA A 127 1.65 -10.97 7.68
CA ALA A 127 1.08 -9.65 7.89
C ALA A 127 2.15 -8.59 8.18
N ALA A 128 1.77 -7.34 7.95
CA ALA A 128 2.55 -6.18 8.32
C ALA A 128 1.65 -5.10 8.92
N PHE A 129 2.23 -4.11 9.57
CA PHE A 129 1.45 -3.04 10.21
C PHE A 129 0.69 -2.18 9.19
N THR A 130 1.31 -1.84 8.05
CA THR A 130 0.71 -1.00 7.01
C THR A 130 0.31 -1.79 5.77
N GLY A 131 -0.69 -1.25 5.01
CA GLY A 131 -1.10 -1.82 3.73
C GLY A 131 0.04 -1.85 2.70
N LYS A 132 0.87 -0.80 2.67
CA LYS A 132 2.03 -0.71 1.79
C LYS A 132 3.06 -1.81 2.10
N ALA A 133 3.39 -2.02 3.38
CA ALA A 133 4.30 -3.09 3.78
C ALA A 133 3.74 -4.49 3.41
N ALA A 134 2.43 -4.68 3.53
CA ALA A 134 1.78 -5.91 3.08
C ALA A 134 1.88 -6.12 1.56
N LEU A 135 1.77 -5.05 0.76
CA LEU A 135 2.01 -5.12 -0.70
C LEU A 135 3.46 -5.49 -1.02
N VAL A 136 4.43 -4.88 -0.32
CA VAL A 136 5.87 -5.24 -0.46
C VAL A 136 6.10 -6.71 -0.11
N LEU A 137 5.46 -7.25 0.94
CA LEU A 137 5.52 -8.68 1.25
C LEU A 137 4.99 -9.54 0.09
N ARG A 138 3.86 -9.15 -0.51
CA ARG A 138 3.29 -9.86 -1.66
C ARG A 138 4.25 -9.86 -2.86
N SER A 139 4.84 -8.72 -3.19
CA SER A 139 5.81 -8.61 -4.31
C SER A 139 7.05 -9.47 -4.08
N LYS A 140 7.44 -9.69 -2.82
CA LYS A 140 8.53 -10.59 -2.42
C LYS A 140 8.11 -12.07 -2.38
N GLY A 141 6.88 -12.40 -2.76
CA GLY A 141 6.39 -13.77 -2.87
C GLY A 141 5.68 -14.31 -1.63
N CYS A 142 5.37 -13.47 -0.63
CA CYS A 142 4.54 -13.84 0.52
C CYS A 142 3.05 -13.74 0.14
N ALA A 143 2.55 -14.77 -0.55
CA ALA A 143 1.19 -14.76 -1.08
C ALA A 143 0.14 -14.57 0.04
N GLY A 144 -0.86 -13.71 -0.22
CA GLY A 144 -1.94 -13.45 0.73
C GLY A 144 -1.55 -12.57 1.91
N ALA A 145 -0.35 -11.97 1.93
CA ALA A 145 0.04 -11.04 2.97
C ALA A 145 -0.98 -9.90 3.13
N SER A 146 -1.31 -9.51 4.34
CA SER A 146 -2.32 -8.52 4.67
C SER A 146 -1.84 -7.56 5.76
N THR A 147 -2.65 -6.58 6.14
CA THR A 147 -2.36 -5.83 7.38
C THR A 147 -2.67 -6.71 8.60
N ILE A 148 -1.98 -6.45 9.72
CA ILE A 148 -2.27 -7.14 11.00
C ILE A 148 -3.75 -6.98 11.36
N HIS A 149 -4.28 -5.75 11.26
CA HIS A 149 -5.71 -5.48 11.52
C HIS A 149 -6.62 -6.34 10.64
N SER A 150 -6.31 -6.49 9.36
CA SER A 150 -7.09 -7.33 8.45
C SER A 150 -6.98 -8.82 8.74
N LEU A 151 -5.87 -9.24 9.37
CA LEU A 151 -5.62 -10.62 9.73
C LEU A 151 -6.43 -11.04 10.95
N ILE A 152 -6.53 -10.16 11.97
CA ILE A 152 -7.04 -10.53 13.30
C ILE A 152 -8.38 -9.92 13.68
N TYR A 153 -8.86 -8.87 12.98
CA TYR A 153 -10.11 -8.21 13.33
C TYR A 153 -11.18 -8.32 12.23
N THR A 154 -12.43 -8.29 12.67
CA THR A 154 -13.60 -7.94 11.86
C THR A 154 -14.06 -6.55 12.24
N ALA A 155 -14.37 -5.71 11.27
CA ALA A 155 -14.96 -4.41 11.51
C ALA A 155 -16.48 -4.55 11.58
N ASN A 156 -17.06 -4.19 12.72
CA ASN A 156 -18.49 -4.09 12.95
C ASN A 156 -18.89 -2.62 13.06
N GLU A 157 -20.16 -2.31 12.80
CA GLU A 157 -20.67 -0.96 13.01
C GLU A 157 -21.09 -0.80 14.47
N GLY A 158 -20.45 0.10 15.22
CA GLY A 158 -20.83 0.41 16.60
C GLY A 158 -22.16 1.17 16.67
N ALA A 159 -22.75 1.25 17.86
CA ALA A 159 -24.03 1.92 18.09
C ALA A 159 -24.03 3.42 17.74
N ASP A 160 -22.85 4.04 17.76
CA ASP A 160 -22.60 5.43 17.34
C ASP A 160 -22.23 5.57 15.86
N GLY A 161 -22.28 4.45 15.12
CA GLY A 161 -21.87 4.36 13.71
C GLY A 161 -20.34 4.36 13.50
N ALA A 162 -19.55 4.38 14.57
CA ALA A 162 -18.11 4.25 14.48
C ALA A 162 -17.71 2.78 14.23
N PRO A 163 -16.65 2.51 13.45
CA PRO A 163 -16.18 1.14 13.27
C PRO A 163 -15.63 0.62 14.60
N GLN A 164 -16.22 -0.44 15.11
CA GLN A 164 -15.68 -1.23 16.21
C GLN A 164 -14.93 -2.44 15.64
N PHE A 165 -13.72 -2.64 16.14
CA PHE A 165 -12.89 -3.77 15.75
C PHE A 165 -13.00 -4.87 16.79
N GLU A 166 -13.51 -6.02 16.36
CA GLU A 166 -13.61 -7.23 17.22
C GLU A 166 -12.64 -8.29 16.72
N ILE A 167 -12.05 -9.05 17.68
CA ILE A 167 -11.14 -10.14 17.33
C ILE A 167 -11.90 -11.21 16.55
N ASN A 168 -11.45 -11.50 15.35
CA ASN A 168 -12.03 -12.50 14.46
C ASN A 168 -11.46 -13.90 14.77
N LYS A 169 -12.07 -14.58 15.74
CA LYS A 169 -11.64 -15.93 16.16
C LYS A 169 -11.79 -17.00 15.08
N ASP A 170 -12.61 -16.76 14.06
CA ASP A 170 -12.82 -17.67 12.91
C ASP A 170 -12.08 -17.21 11.66
N GLY A 171 -11.25 -16.17 11.80
CA GLY A 171 -10.51 -15.51 10.74
C GLY A 171 -9.28 -16.27 10.24
N PRO A 172 -8.52 -15.63 9.35
CA PRO A 172 -7.30 -16.24 8.79
C PRO A 172 -6.23 -16.55 9.85
N ALA A 173 -6.14 -15.73 10.92
CA ALA A 173 -5.17 -15.92 12.00
C ALA A 173 -5.37 -17.24 12.73
N SER A 174 -6.62 -17.59 13.09
CA SER A 174 -6.93 -18.84 13.79
C SER A 174 -6.68 -20.09 12.96
N ARG A 175 -6.77 -19.98 11.64
CA ARG A 175 -6.51 -21.10 10.69
C ARG A 175 -5.04 -21.23 10.31
N ALA A 176 -4.20 -20.27 10.68
CA ALA A 176 -2.77 -20.31 10.38
C ALA A 176 -2.04 -21.34 11.28
N ALA A 177 -1.08 -22.05 10.69
CA ALA A 177 -0.12 -22.87 11.44
C ALA A 177 1.05 -22.04 11.97
N LEU A 178 1.35 -20.92 11.32
CA LEU A 178 2.37 -19.94 11.67
C LEU A 178 1.89 -18.55 11.26
N ILE A 179 2.03 -17.57 12.13
CA ILE A 179 1.82 -16.16 11.82
C ILE A 179 3.19 -15.51 11.68
N VAL A 180 3.43 -14.82 10.55
CA VAL A 180 4.66 -14.08 10.28
C VAL A 180 4.33 -12.60 10.24
N ILE A 181 4.93 -11.81 11.14
CA ILE A 181 4.75 -10.36 11.23
C ILE A 181 6.03 -9.67 10.77
N ASP A 182 5.96 -8.89 9.70
CA ASP A 182 7.07 -8.05 9.26
C ASP A 182 6.89 -6.60 9.74
N GLU A 183 7.99 -5.86 9.85
CA GLU A 183 8.03 -4.49 10.40
C GLU A 183 7.37 -4.40 11.79
N CYS A 184 7.73 -5.33 12.69
CA CYS A 184 7.10 -5.46 14.00
C CYS A 184 7.37 -4.29 14.97
N SER A 185 8.30 -3.39 14.63
CA SER A 185 8.62 -2.20 15.41
C SER A 185 7.44 -1.24 15.61
N MET A 186 6.42 -1.33 14.76
CA MET A 186 5.22 -0.49 14.83
C MET A 186 4.06 -1.11 15.63
N VAL A 187 4.21 -2.32 16.14
CA VAL A 187 3.16 -3.03 16.88
C VAL A 187 3.18 -2.57 18.34
N ASP A 188 2.09 -1.95 18.78
CA ASP A 188 1.88 -1.54 20.16
C ASP A 188 1.44 -2.71 21.05
N GLU A 189 1.31 -2.46 22.35
CA GLU A 189 0.97 -3.48 23.35
C GLU A 189 -0.42 -4.07 23.12
N ALA A 190 -1.42 -3.27 22.78
CA ALA A 190 -2.78 -3.76 22.57
C ALA A 190 -2.84 -4.72 21.40
N LEU A 191 -2.29 -4.33 20.26
CA LEU A 191 -2.26 -5.14 19.05
C LEU A 191 -1.41 -6.43 19.24
N GLY A 192 -0.31 -6.31 19.99
CA GLY A 192 0.54 -7.46 20.32
C GLY A 192 -0.16 -8.50 21.19
N ARG A 193 -0.91 -8.07 22.20
CA ARG A 193 -1.73 -8.94 23.06
C ARG A 193 -2.83 -9.63 22.27
N ASP A 194 -3.50 -8.90 21.37
CA ASP A 194 -4.54 -9.46 20.52
C ASP A 194 -3.98 -10.52 19.56
N LEU A 195 -2.79 -10.30 19.00
CA LEU A 195 -2.08 -11.32 18.21
C LEU A 195 -1.79 -12.58 19.00
N LEU A 196 -1.30 -12.44 20.25
CA LEU A 196 -1.00 -13.57 21.14
C LEU A 196 -2.24 -14.37 21.53
N SER A 197 -3.42 -13.72 21.59
CA SER A 197 -4.68 -14.37 21.98
C SER A 197 -5.13 -15.49 21.04
N PHE A 198 -4.59 -15.57 19.82
CA PHE A 198 -4.85 -16.66 18.88
C PHE A 198 -4.13 -17.96 19.23
N GLY A 199 -3.19 -17.96 20.17
CA GLY A 199 -2.46 -19.16 20.58
C GLY A 199 -1.65 -19.83 19.47
N LYS A 200 -1.24 -19.06 18.45
CA LYS A 200 -0.46 -19.56 17.33
C LYS A 200 1.02 -19.20 17.48
N PRO A 201 1.95 -20.00 16.93
CA PRO A 201 3.34 -19.59 16.81
C PRO A 201 3.44 -18.30 15.99
N ILE A 202 4.16 -17.30 16.49
CA ILE A 202 4.35 -16.00 15.83
C ILE A 202 5.83 -15.77 15.58
N LEU A 203 6.24 -15.71 14.32
CA LEU A 203 7.56 -15.30 13.90
C LEU A 203 7.51 -13.78 13.62
N VAL A 204 8.21 -12.98 14.40
CA VAL A 204 8.29 -11.54 14.21
C VAL A 204 9.62 -11.15 13.60
N LEU A 205 9.54 -10.33 12.56
CA LEU A 205 10.69 -9.74 11.87
C LEU A 205 10.76 -8.27 12.23
N GLY A 206 11.91 -7.82 12.70
CA GLY A 206 12.10 -6.45 13.14
C GLY A 206 13.49 -5.94 12.86
N ASP A 207 13.61 -4.64 12.99
CA ASP A 207 14.87 -3.93 12.96
C ASP A 207 14.92 -3.00 14.18
N PRO A 208 15.73 -3.32 15.20
CA PRO A 208 15.75 -2.57 16.45
C PRO A 208 16.33 -1.16 16.28
N ALA A 209 17.00 -0.88 15.16
CA ALA A 209 17.53 0.45 14.84
C ALA A 209 16.47 1.37 14.20
N GLN A 210 15.31 0.86 13.80
CA GLN A 210 14.22 1.68 13.28
C GLN A 210 13.44 2.38 14.38
N LEU A 211 12.60 3.36 13.97
CA LEU A 211 11.72 4.09 14.86
C LEU A 211 10.71 3.17 15.55
N PRO A 212 10.49 3.35 16.86
CA PRO A 212 9.38 2.70 17.56
C PRO A 212 8.02 3.27 17.14
N PRO A 213 6.90 2.70 17.61
CA PRO A 213 5.58 3.27 17.40
C PRO A 213 5.50 4.72 17.88
N VAL A 214 4.61 5.52 17.29
CA VAL A 214 4.39 6.93 17.70
C VAL A 214 3.85 7.02 19.14
N LYS A 215 3.15 6.00 19.62
CA LYS A 215 2.63 5.91 20.98
C LYS A 215 3.11 4.61 21.64
N GLY A 216 3.74 4.73 22.78
CA GLY A 216 4.26 3.61 23.56
C GLY A 216 5.55 3.01 22.97
N ALA A 217 5.96 1.89 23.55
CA ALA A 217 7.09 1.12 23.08
C ALA A 217 6.63 0.00 22.12
N GLY A 218 7.52 -0.49 21.27
CA GLY A 218 7.19 -1.59 20.35
C GLY A 218 7.10 -2.92 21.10
N PHE A 219 5.92 -3.48 21.18
CA PHE A 219 5.62 -4.68 21.98
C PHE A 219 6.60 -5.84 21.75
N PHE A 220 6.98 -6.07 20.49
CA PHE A 220 7.91 -7.15 20.17
C PHE A 220 9.38 -6.73 20.22
N THR A 221 9.68 -5.43 20.26
CA THR A 221 11.06 -4.91 20.22
C THR A 221 11.63 -4.56 21.60
N GLU A 222 10.83 -4.66 22.67
CA GLU A 222 11.31 -4.46 24.05
C GLU A 222 12.14 -5.62 24.58
N GLN A 223 11.95 -6.80 24.04
CA GLN A 223 12.68 -8.00 24.46
C GLN A 223 13.83 -8.29 23.50
N GLU A 224 14.88 -8.89 24.03
CA GLU A 224 16.02 -9.33 23.25
C GLU A 224 15.59 -10.26 22.11
N PRO A 225 16.24 -10.15 20.93
CA PRO A 225 15.96 -11.04 19.82
C PRO A 225 16.45 -12.46 20.13
N ASP A 226 15.71 -13.44 19.64
CA ASP A 226 16.16 -14.83 19.66
C ASP A 226 17.30 -15.07 18.68
N VAL A 227 17.28 -14.35 17.57
CA VAL A 227 18.35 -14.28 16.60
C VAL A 227 18.47 -12.85 16.07
N MET A 228 19.67 -12.32 16.09
CA MET A 228 20.01 -11.03 15.49
C MET A 228 20.88 -11.24 14.25
N LEU A 229 20.36 -10.86 13.07
CA LEU A 229 21.12 -10.89 11.81
C LEU A 229 21.89 -9.59 11.65
N THR A 230 23.20 -9.69 11.63
CA THR A 230 24.10 -8.55 11.50
C THR A 230 24.88 -8.56 10.20
N GLU A 231 25.05 -9.73 9.61
CA GLU A 231 25.83 -9.92 8.40
C GLU A 231 25.09 -9.36 7.17
N ILE A 232 25.61 -8.27 6.64
CA ILE A 232 25.13 -7.67 5.40
C ILE A 232 25.63 -8.50 4.23
N HIS A 233 24.76 -8.87 3.31
CA HIS A 233 25.14 -9.60 2.10
C HIS A 233 26.26 -8.89 1.34
N ARG A 234 27.21 -9.65 0.76
CA ARG A 234 28.36 -9.10 0.01
C ARG A 234 27.96 -8.02 -0.99
N GLN A 235 26.88 -8.24 -1.75
CA GLN A 235 26.36 -7.27 -2.72
C GLN A 235 25.84 -5.97 -2.07
N ALA A 236 25.44 -6.01 -0.80
CA ALA A 236 24.93 -4.85 -0.07
C ALA A 236 26.05 -4.11 0.69
N ARG A 237 27.19 -4.75 0.97
CA ARG A 237 28.31 -4.13 1.71
C ARG A 237 28.92 -2.94 0.97
N ASP A 238 28.94 -2.98 -0.36
CA ASP A 238 29.50 -1.94 -1.20
C ASP A 238 28.50 -0.82 -1.50
N ASN A 239 27.23 -1.00 -1.14
CA ASN A 239 26.21 0.01 -1.36
C ASN A 239 26.36 1.21 -0.41
N PRO A 240 26.57 2.44 -0.93
CA PRO A 240 26.80 3.63 -0.14
C PRO A 240 25.63 3.98 0.81
N ILE A 241 24.40 3.65 0.45
CA ILE A 241 23.22 3.87 1.29
C ILE A 241 23.29 2.99 2.54
N ILE A 242 23.68 1.72 2.36
CA ILE A 242 23.85 0.78 3.48
C ILE A 242 24.99 1.22 4.39
N ARG A 243 26.14 1.67 3.84
CA ARG A 243 27.25 2.21 4.62
C ARG A 243 26.83 3.45 5.42
N LEU A 244 26.10 4.36 4.78
CA LEU A 244 25.57 5.56 5.44
C LEU A 244 24.61 5.17 6.58
N SER A 245 23.71 4.22 6.35
CA SER A 245 22.80 3.72 7.38
C SER A 245 23.53 3.07 8.55
N GLN A 246 24.62 2.35 8.28
CA GLN A 246 25.49 1.78 9.32
C GLN A 246 26.18 2.87 10.15
N THR A 247 26.78 3.87 9.52
CA THR A 247 27.38 5.03 10.21
C THR A 247 26.39 5.69 11.16
N ILE A 248 25.15 5.95 10.68
CA ILE A 248 24.09 6.56 11.50
C ILE A 248 23.72 5.66 12.69
N ARG A 249 23.57 4.37 12.47
CA ARG A 249 23.23 3.40 13.52
C ARG A 249 24.31 3.31 14.60
N GLU A 250 25.57 3.41 14.22
CA GLU A 250 26.73 3.37 15.12
C GLU A 250 26.96 4.73 15.83
N GLY A 251 26.06 5.70 15.66
CA GLY A 251 26.12 7.02 16.29
C GLY A 251 27.00 8.02 15.57
N GLY A 252 27.51 7.66 14.38
CA GLY A 252 28.28 8.56 13.54
C GLY A 252 27.41 9.58 12.82
N GLU A 253 28.02 10.71 12.45
CA GLU A 253 27.34 11.76 11.67
C GLU A 253 27.60 11.55 10.17
N PRO A 254 26.55 11.62 9.32
CA PRO A 254 26.72 11.61 7.87
C PRO A 254 27.58 12.76 7.39
N GLY A 255 28.75 12.46 6.85
CA GLY A 255 29.64 13.46 6.24
C GLY A 255 29.08 13.97 4.92
N PHE A 256 29.32 15.26 4.60
CA PHE A 256 28.98 15.82 3.29
C PHE A 256 29.82 15.19 2.18
N GLY A 257 29.22 14.94 1.03
CA GLY A 257 29.93 14.39 -0.13
C GLY A 257 29.02 13.62 -1.08
N ASP A 258 29.60 13.24 -2.20
CA ASP A 258 28.99 12.35 -3.20
C ASP A 258 29.68 10.98 -3.09
N PHE A 259 28.90 9.96 -2.78
CA PHE A 259 29.35 8.58 -2.59
C PHE A 259 28.77 7.63 -3.68
N GLY A 260 28.35 8.18 -4.82
CA GLY A 260 27.66 7.44 -5.88
C GLY A 260 26.16 7.42 -5.67
N GLU A 261 25.59 6.29 -5.24
CA GLU A 261 24.14 6.17 -5.01
C GLU A 261 23.65 6.96 -3.79
N ALA A 262 24.56 7.40 -2.89
CA ALA A 262 24.22 8.25 -1.75
C ALA A 262 24.97 9.59 -1.84
N ARG A 263 24.23 10.69 -1.73
CA ARG A 263 24.77 12.04 -1.65
C ARG A 263 24.30 12.69 -0.36
N VAL A 264 25.21 13.36 0.34
CA VAL A 264 24.89 14.17 1.52
C VAL A 264 25.28 15.61 1.21
N ILE A 265 24.27 16.49 1.11
CA ILE A 265 24.43 17.87 0.65
C ILE A 265 23.89 18.87 1.67
N ARG A 266 24.35 20.13 1.54
CA ARG A 266 23.79 21.26 2.30
C ARG A 266 22.46 21.69 1.72
N ARG A 267 21.64 22.35 2.54
CA ARG A 267 20.36 22.94 2.08
C ARG A 267 20.53 23.96 0.97
N SER A 268 21.68 24.61 0.87
CA SER A 268 21.99 25.57 -0.21
C SER A 268 22.32 24.89 -1.55
N GLU A 269 22.56 23.59 -1.56
CA GLU A 269 22.98 22.83 -2.74
C GLU A 269 21.80 22.05 -3.37
N ILE A 270 20.63 22.03 -2.71
CA ILE A 270 19.44 21.38 -3.27
C ILE A 270 18.79 22.27 -4.33
N ASP A 271 18.45 21.72 -5.46
CA ASP A 271 17.71 22.38 -6.52
C ASP A 271 16.33 21.75 -6.76
N ALA A 272 15.52 22.41 -7.59
CA ALA A 272 14.17 21.96 -7.89
C ALA A 272 14.16 20.62 -8.65
N ASP A 273 15.13 20.41 -9.53
CA ASP A 273 15.20 19.22 -10.38
C ASP A 273 15.50 17.97 -9.55
N MET A 274 16.39 18.08 -8.55
CA MET A 274 16.66 16.97 -7.61
C MET A 274 15.38 16.54 -6.87
N VAL A 275 14.55 17.52 -6.46
CA VAL A 275 13.33 17.25 -5.70
C VAL A 275 12.24 16.67 -6.59
N THR A 276 12.07 17.20 -7.79
CA THR A 276 10.99 16.77 -8.72
C THR A 276 11.32 15.46 -9.44
N ALA A 277 12.61 15.13 -9.60
CA ALA A 277 13.06 13.86 -10.18
C ALA A 277 13.06 12.69 -9.18
N ALA A 278 12.90 12.95 -7.88
CA ALA A 278 12.84 11.91 -6.88
C ALA A 278 11.49 11.19 -6.90
N ASP A 279 11.51 9.86 -6.69
CA ASP A 279 10.27 9.10 -6.54
C ASP A 279 9.54 9.53 -5.27
N GLN A 280 10.27 9.88 -4.21
CA GLN A 280 9.68 10.33 -2.96
C GLN A 280 10.57 11.34 -2.23
N VAL A 281 9.91 12.28 -1.55
CA VAL A 281 10.54 13.21 -0.61
C VAL A 281 10.16 12.83 0.81
N LEU A 282 11.14 12.76 1.73
CA LEU A 282 10.90 12.53 3.16
C LEU A 282 11.29 13.73 4.00
N VAL A 283 10.45 13.99 5.01
CA VAL A 283 10.62 15.06 6.01
C VAL A 283 10.27 14.53 7.41
N GLY A 284 10.50 15.35 8.45
CA GLY A 284 10.20 14.97 9.83
C GLY A 284 8.78 15.35 10.28
N LEU A 285 8.41 16.60 10.06
CA LEU A 285 7.24 17.20 10.66
C LEU A 285 6.06 17.33 9.70
N ASN A 286 4.83 17.20 10.19
CA ASN A 286 3.64 17.40 9.37
C ASN A 286 3.53 18.82 8.78
N LYS A 287 3.99 19.85 9.54
CA LYS A 287 4.06 21.22 9.03
C LYS A 287 4.96 21.32 7.80
N THR A 288 6.17 20.75 7.89
CA THR A 288 7.12 20.72 6.77
C THR A 288 6.57 19.91 5.61
N ARG A 289 5.98 18.75 5.88
CA ARG A 289 5.33 17.90 4.86
C ARG A 289 4.30 18.68 4.02
N ARG A 290 3.42 19.44 4.68
CA ARG A 290 2.41 20.27 3.98
C ARG A 290 3.04 21.35 3.13
N ALA A 291 4.02 22.07 3.68
CA ALA A 291 4.75 23.10 2.93
C ALA A 291 5.48 22.54 1.71
N TYR A 292 6.14 21.39 1.85
CA TYR A 292 6.84 20.74 0.74
C TYR A 292 5.88 20.19 -0.30
N ASN A 293 4.75 19.60 0.10
CA ASN A 293 3.72 19.17 -0.85
C ASN A 293 3.20 20.35 -1.69
N ALA A 294 2.92 21.49 -1.06
CA ALA A 294 2.50 22.70 -1.78
C ALA A 294 3.60 23.17 -2.75
N ARG A 295 4.86 23.26 -2.26
CA ARG A 295 5.98 23.72 -3.08
C ARG A 295 6.29 22.79 -4.26
N ILE A 296 6.26 21.48 -4.06
CA ILE A 296 6.51 20.51 -5.14
C ILE A 296 5.38 20.59 -6.19
N ARG A 297 4.14 20.82 -5.77
CA ARG A 297 3.04 21.06 -6.72
C ARG A 297 3.27 22.30 -7.58
N GLU A 298 3.71 23.40 -6.95
CA GLU A 298 4.07 24.62 -7.69
C GLU A 298 5.21 24.36 -8.69
N LEU A 299 6.27 23.67 -8.29
CA LEU A 299 7.39 23.29 -9.17
C LEU A 299 6.92 22.45 -10.36
N ASN A 300 5.89 21.62 -10.17
CA ASN A 300 5.25 20.85 -11.24
C ASN A 300 4.19 21.65 -12.02
N GLY A 301 4.14 22.98 -11.86
CA GLY A 301 3.19 23.86 -12.56
C GLY A 301 1.74 23.73 -12.09
N ARG A 302 1.49 23.21 -10.88
CA ARG A 302 0.16 22.99 -10.32
C ARG A 302 -0.15 24.02 -9.24
N SER A 303 -1.27 24.71 -9.37
CA SER A 303 -1.70 25.75 -8.44
C SER A 303 -3.04 25.38 -7.77
N GLY A 304 -3.39 26.13 -6.72
CA GLY A 304 -4.64 25.95 -6.00
C GLY A 304 -4.64 24.77 -5.02
N LEU A 305 -5.70 24.66 -4.21
CA LEU A 305 -5.82 23.63 -3.16
C LEU A 305 -6.45 22.32 -3.64
N SER A 306 -7.20 22.34 -4.73
CA SER A 306 -7.81 21.13 -5.30
C SER A 306 -6.81 20.33 -6.11
N PRO A 307 -6.81 18.99 -6.00
CA PRO A 307 -6.01 18.12 -6.82
C PRO A 307 -6.39 18.24 -8.30
N VAL A 308 -5.38 18.20 -9.16
CA VAL A 308 -5.53 18.18 -10.63
C VAL A 308 -4.93 16.87 -11.18
N ALA A 309 -5.13 16.61 -12.48
CA ALA A 309 -4.56 15.43 -13.13
C ALA A 309 -3.05 15.31 -12.88
N GLU A 310 -2.60 14.08 -12.69
CA GLU A 310 -1.22 13.68 -12.32
C GLU A 310 -0.74 14.17 -10.95
N ASP A 311 -1.60 14.77 -10.10
CA ASP A 311 -1.24 14.99 -8.70
C ASP A 311 -1.00 13.67 -7.98
N LYS A 312 0.03 13.65 -7.15
CA LYS A 312 0.37 12.51 -6.30
C LYS A 312 -0.35 12.62 -4.97
N LEU A 313 -1.09 11.57 -4.63
CA LEU A 313 -1.88 11.49 -3.42
C LEU A 313 -1.42 10.32 -2.55
N VAL A 314 -1.61 10.44 -1.25
CA VAL A 314 -1.46 9.35 -0.27
C VAL A 314 -2.80 9.03 0.34
N CYS A 315 -3.16 7.76 0.35
CA CYS A 315 -4.36 7.26 1.03
C CYS A 315 -4.14 7.27 2.55
N LEU A 316 -5.12 7.75 3.30
CA LEU A 316 -5.04 7.88 4.76
C LEU A 316 -5.90 6.86 5.51
N ARG A 317 -6.87 6.21 4.82
CA ARG A 317 -7.77 5.22 5.40
C ARG A 317 -7.97 4.03 4.47
N ASN A 318 -7.99 2.83 5.05
CA ASN A 318 -8.29 1.62 4.29
C ASN A 318 -9.75 1.60 3.84
N ASP A 319 -9.98 1.20 2.59
CA ASP A 319 -11.29 0.83 2.05
C ASP A 319 -11.12 -0.43 1.19
N ARG A 320 -11.67 -1.55 1.67
CA ARG A 320 -11.52 -2.85 1.00
C ARG A 320 -12.32 -2.96 -0.29
N GLU A 321 -13.49 -2.32 -0.35
CA GLU A 321 -14.36 -2.36 -1.52
C GLU A 321 -13.73 -1.63 -2.69
N LYS A 322 -13.08 -0.49 -2.41
CA LYS A 322 -12.36 0.31 -3.40
C LYS A 322 -10.90 -0.11 -3.60
N GLY A 323 -10.39 -1.06 -2.81
CA GLY A 323 -8.99 -1.49 -2.86
C GLY A 323 -8.01 -0.44 -2.30
N LEU A 324 -8.49 0.51 -1.49
CA LEU A 324 -7.67 1.55 -0.91
C LEU A 324 -6.93 1.03 0.33
N LEU A 325 -5.63 1.29 0.39
CA LEU A 325 -4.79 0.91 1.52
C LEU A 325 -4.11 2.14 2.11
N ASN A 326 -4.18 2.28 3.43
CA ASN A 326 -3.51 3.37 4.14
C ASN A 326 -2.00 3.36 3.85
N GLY A 327 -1.45 4.52 3.50
CA GLY A 327 -0.08 4.69 3.05
C GLY A 327 0.14 4.39 1.56
N GLY A 328 -0.86 3.85 0.86
CA GLY A 328 -0.80 3.64 -0.59
C GLY A 328 -0.70 4.96 -1.36
N LEU A 329 0.14 4.98 -2.38
CA LEU A 329 0.33 6.14 -3.26
C LEU A 329 -0.49 6.00 -4.53
N TRP A 330 -1.10 7.11 -4.93
CA TRP A 330 -2.03 7.17 -6.04
C TRP A 330 -1.74 8.39 -6.91
N ARG A 331 -2.08 8.30 -8.19
CA ARG A 331 -2.07 9.42 -9.13
C ARG A 331 -3.50 9.79 -9.52
N VAL A 332 -3.77 11.08 -9.56
CA VAL A 332 -5.05 11.58 -10.09
C VAL A 332 -5.06 11.38 -11.60
N ALA A 333 -5.94 10.52 -12.09
CA ALA A 333 -6.14 10.34 -13.53
C ALA A 333 -7.03 11.48 -14.09
N GLU A 334 -8.06 11.90 -13.33
CA GLU A 334 -9.00 12.93 -13.72
C GLU A 334 -9.64 13.58 -12.48
N GLN A 335 -9.76 14.91 -12.48
CA GLN A 335 -10.64 15.62 -11.56
C GLN A 335 -12.02 15.76 -12.21
N ARG A 336 -13.06 15.23 -11.55
CA ARG A 336 -14.44 15.17 -12.08
C ARG A 336 -15.34 16.29 -11.53
N GLY A 337 -14.74 17.35 -11.01
CA GLY A 337 -15.44 18.46 -10.40
C GLY A 337 -15.62 18.32 -8.88
N MET A 338 -16.36 19.26 -8.31
CA MET A 338 -16.66 19.32 -6.89
C MET A 338 -18.16 19.37 -6.67
N VAL A 339 -18.67 18.55 -5.76
CA VAL A 339 -20.10 18.54 -5.37
C VAL A 339 -20.15 18.87 -3.88
N ARG A 340 -20.77 19.99 -3.53
CA ARG A 340 -20.70 20.59 -2.19
C ARG A 340 -19.23 20.80 -1.82
N ASP A 341 -18.75 20.16 -0.75
CA ASP A 341 -17.36 20.24 -0.29
C ASP A 341 -16.50 19.02 -0.65
N TYR A 342 -17.02 18.12 -1.51
CA TYR A 342 -16.33 16.91 -1.94
C TYR A 342 -15.76 17.05 -3.33
N VAL A 343 -14.44 16.90 -3.45
CA VAL A 343 -13.72 16.81 -4.71
C VAL A 343 -13.87 15.39 -5.25
N LYS A 344 -14.46 15.25 -6.43
CA LYS A 344 -14.62 13.96 -7.12
C LYS A 344 -13.41 13.68 -7.97
N LEU A 345 -12.74 12.57 -7.71
CA LEU A 345 -11.50 12.18 -8.38
C LEU A 345 -11.63 10.78 -8.98
N SER A 346 -11.00 10.60 -10.11
CA SER A 346 -10.64 9.31 -10.68
C SER A 346 -9.15 9.12 -10.42
N ILE A 347 -8.76 8.10 -9.66
CA ILE A 347 -7.38 7.86 -9.23
C ILE A 347 -6.88 6.49 -9.66
N ARG A 348 -5.59 6.33 -9.85
CA ARG A 348 -4.92 5.06 -10.15
C ARG A 348 -3.76 4.81 -9.18
N PRO A 349 -3.45 3.56 -8.82
CA PRO A 349 -2.27 3.25 -8.03
C PRO A 349 -1.00 3.75 -8.74
N GLU A 350 -0.04 4.32 -8.00
CA GLU A 350 1.20 4.83 -8.60
C GLU A 350 2.06 3.69 -9.17
N GLU A 351 2.01 2.50 -8.58
CA GLU A 351 2.86 1.36 -8.94
C GLU A 351 2.29 0.49 -10.07
N GLU A 352 1.00 0.63 -10.42
CA GLU A 352 0.33 -0.19 -11.43
C GLU A 352 -0.07 0.64 -12.65
N THR A 353 0.86 0.76 -13.59
CA THR A 353 0.58 1.38 -14.91
C THR A 353 -0.45 0.53 -15.65
N GLY A 354 -1.66 1.04 -15.82
CA GLY A 354 -2.74 0.35 -16.54
C GLY A 354 -3.88 -0.19 -15.66
N ALA A 355 -3.78 -0.06 -14.35
CA ALA A 355 -4.92 -0.36 -13.46
C ALA A 355 -6.15 0.49 -13.80
N LYS A 356 -7.34 -0.11 -13.70
CA LYS A 356 -8.60 0.64 -13.86
C LYS A 356 -8.69 1.73 -12.78
N PRO A 357 -9.00 2.98 -13.17
CA PRO A 357 -9.13 4.04 -12.19
C PRO A 357 -10.25 3.78 -11.19
N THR A 358 -9.97 4.08 -9.93
CA THR A 358 -10.93 4.01 -8.81
C THR A 358 -11.56 5.39 -8.62
N GLN A 359 -12.87 5.44 -8.37
CA GLN A 359 -13.59 6.68 -8.09
C GLN A 359 -13.59 6.96 -6.59
N VAL A 360 -13.21 8.18 -6.22
CA VAL A 360 -13.20 8.63 -4.83
C VAL A 360 -13.82 10.01 -4.68
N ALA A 361 -14.34 10.29 -3.49
CA ALA A 361 -14.92 11.57 -3.11
C ALA A 361 -14.25 12.05 -1.82
N VAL A 362 -13.38 13.04 -1.93
CA VAL A 362 -12.56 13.53 -0.83
C VAL A 362 -13.05 14.91 -0.40
N HIS A 363 -13.36 15.07 0.88
CA HIS A 363 -13.74 16.39 1.40
C HIS A 363 -12.55 17.36 1.31
N LYS A 364 -12.78 18.58 0.82
CA LYS A 364 -11.73 19.58 0.54
C LYS A 364 -10.82 19.88 1.74
N ALA A 365 -11.34 19.78 2.97
CA ALA A 365 -10.59 20.01 4.19
C ALA A 365 -9.34 19.12 4.32
N PHE A 366 -9.31 17.95 3.70
CA PHE A 366 -8.10 17.10 3.68
C PHE A 366 -6.97 17.76 2.91
N PHE A 367 -7.26 18.38 1.77
CA PHE A 367 -6.26 19.10 0.96
C PHE A 367 -5.89 20.47 1.52
N GLU A 368 -6.75 21.03 2.37
CA GLU A 368 -6.54 22.30 3.08
C GLU A 368 -5.79 22.11 4.42
N GLY A 369 -5.57 20.84 4.85
CA GLY A 369 -4.95 20.52 6.14
C GLY A 369 -5.84 20.81 7.34
N ARG A 370 -7.15 20.80 7.15
CA ARG A 370 -8.21 21.05 8.17
C ARG A 370 -9.05 19.81 8.44
N GLU A 371 -8.52 18.62 8.12
CA GLU A 371 -9.20 17.34 8.32
C GLU A 371 -9.59 17.07 9.78
N ALA A 372 -8.86 17.69 10.73
CA ALA A 372 -9.15 17.56 12.15
C ALA A 372 -10.43 18.33 12.59
N ASP A 373 -10.83 19.34 11.81
CA ASP A 373 -12.00 20.18 12.08
C ASP A 373 -13.31 19.50 11.63
N LEU A 374 -13.21 18.40 10.87
CA LEU A 374 -14.37 17.72 10.32
C LEU A 374 -15.12 16.92 11.39
N PRO A 375 -16.45 17.15 11.54
CA PRO A 375 -17.29 16.26 12.32
C PRO A 375 -17.23 14.83 11.82
N TYR A 376 -17.29 13.87 12.76
CA TYR A 376 -17.16 12.44 12.42
C TYR A 376 -18.10 11.95 11.31
N PRO A 377 -19.40 12.32 11.25
CA PRO A 377 -20.29 11.89 10.16
C PRO A 377 -19.79 12.33 8.77
N ILE A 378 -19.32 13.58 8.65
CA ILE A 378 -18.78 14.12 7.38
C ILE A 378 -17.48 13.40 7.01
N ARG A 379 -16.61 13.18 7.99
CA ARG A 379 -15.36 12.45 7.79
C ARG A 379 -15.60 11.00 7.36
N ARG A 380 -16.61 10.34 7.91
CA ARG A 380 -16.99 8.97 7.56
C ARG A 380 -17.41 8.84 6.09
N GLU A 381 -18.17 9.80 5.56
CA GLU A 381 -18.62 9.82 4.17
C GLU A 381 -17.51 10.13 3.16
N SER A 382 -16.40 10.72 3.64
CA SER A 382 -15.28 11.08 2.79
C SER A 382 -14.32 9.91 2.61
N ASP A 383 -13.84 9.70 1.39
CA ASP A 383 -12.55 9.03 1.20
C ASP A 383 -11.45 9.95 1.79
N GLU A 384 -10.41 9.37 2.38
CA GLU A 384 -9.37 10.14 3.05
C GLU A 384 -8.08 10.11 2.24
N PHE A 385 -7.74 11.25 1.63
CA PHE A 385 -6.52 11.45 0.86
C PHE A 385 -5.89 12.79 1.18
N ASP A 386 -4.57 12.85 1.09
CA ASP A 386 -3.78 14.08 1.14
C ASP A 386 -2.70 14.04 0.03
N TYR A 387 -1.99 15.14 -0.19
CA TYR A 387 -0.88 15.16 -1.13
C TYR A 387 0.26 14.25 -0.67
N GLY A 388 0.81 13.47 -1.61
CA GLY A 388 1.78 12.41 -1.37
C GLY A 388 3.19 12.67 -1.88
N TYR A 389 3.52 13.87 -2.38
CA TYR A 389 4.87 14.20 -2.86
C TYR A 389 5.92 14.17 -1.76
N ALA A 390 5.58 14.71 -0.61
CA ALA A 390 6.37 14.60 0.60
C ALA A 390 5.62 13.80 1.67
N LEU A 391 6.31 12.88 2.34
CA LEU A 391 5.80 12.10 3.47
C LEU A 391 6.70 12.30 4.69
N THR A 392 6.14 12.08 5.89
CA THR A 392 6.99 11.98 7.08
C THR A 392 7.69 10.62 7.11
N VAL A 393 8.88 10.56 7.71
CA VAL A 393 9.62 9.30 7.87
C VAL A 393 8.76 8.24 8.59
N HIS A 394 7.94 8.63 9.56
CA HIS A 394 7.00 7.71 10.22
C HIS A 394 5.99 7.10 9.25
N LYS A 395 5.41 7.92 8.34
CA LYS A 395 4.49 7.41 7.32
C LYS A 395 5.17 6.58 6.23
N ALA A 396 6.48 6.73 6.08
CA ALA A 396 7.29 6.00 5.12
C ALA A 396 7.73 4.61 5.61
N GLN A 397 7.51 4.28 6.89
CA GLN A 397 7.83 2.95 7.43
C GLN A 397 7.12 1.84 6.64
N GLY A 398 7.84 0.76 6.35
CA GLY A 398 7.36 -0.33 5.50
C GLY A 398 7.31 -0.02 3.99
N SER A 399 7.70 1.19 3.56
CA SER A 399 7.80 1.57 2.15
C SER A 399 9.25 1.66 1.70
N GLN A 400 9.49 1.59 0.38
CA GLN A 400 10.80 1.76 -0.23
C GLN A 400 10.65 2.38 -1.62
N TRP A 401 11.61 3.21 -2.04
CA TRP A 401 11.63 3.89 -3.33
C TRP A 401 13.00 3.80 -3.98
N ASP A 402 13.04 3.75 -5.28
CA ASP A 402 14.30 3.70 -6.03
C ASP A 402 15.12 4.98 -5.84
N SER A 403 14.47 6.14 -5.87
CA SER A 403 15.10 7.46 -5.71
C SER A 403 14.43 8.26 -4.60
N LEU A 404 15.21 8.68 -3.63
CA LEU A 404 14.74 9.37 -2.43
C LEU A 404 15.51 10.66 -2.18
N VAL A 405 14.78 11.75 -1.91
CA VAL A 405 15.31 12.97 -1.28
C VAL A 405 14.81 13.03 0.16
N MET A 406 15.71 13.16 1.11
CA MET A 406 15.38 13.24 2.52
C MET A 406 15.95 14.52 3.14
N PHE A 407 15.08 15.34 3.72
CA PHE A 407 15.50 16.53 4.46
C PHE A 407 15.70 16.17 5.93
N ASP A 408 16.91 16.39 6.43
CA ASP A 408 17.26 16.10 7.81
C ASP A 408 16.56 17.07 8.78
N GLU A 409 15.52 16.56 9.42
CA GLU A 409 14.82 17.19 10.55
C GLU A 409 14.96 16.35 11.84
N SER A 410 15.99 15.50 11.88
CA SER A 410 16.24 14.56 13.00
C SER A 410 16.39 15.26 14.35
N GLY A 411 16.85 16.51 14.37
CA GLY A 411 16.96 17.31 15.59
C GLY A 411 15.64 17.49 16.36
N ALA A 412 14.48 17.39 15.67
CA ALA A 412 13.17 17.44 16.30
C ALA A 412 12.84 16.17 17.13
N PHE A 413 13.57 15.07 16.92
CA PHE A 413 13.25 13.75 17.50
C PHE A 413 14.19 13.37 18.67
N ARG A 414 15.02 14.29 19.16
CA ARG A 414 15.84 14.15 20.38
C ARG A 414 16.52 12.77 20.48
N GLU A 415 16.14 11.97 21.47
CA GLU A 415 16.69 10.63 21.72
C GLU A 415 16.50 9.65 20.55
N HIS A 416 15.50 9.87 19.72
CA HIS A 416 15.23 9.04 18.54
C HIS A 416 15.92 9.57 17.28
N ARG A 417 16.79 10.58 17.37
CA ARG A 417 17.46 11.21 16.23
C ARG A 417 18.13 10.20 15.29
N ALA A 418 18.96 9.33 15.82
CA ALA A 418 19.67 8.33 15.03
C ALA A 418 18.69 7.32 14.39
N ARG A 419 17.69 6.85 15.15
CA ARG A 419 16.66 5.95 14.64
C ARG A 419 15.84 6.59 13.52
N TRP A 420 15.53 7.88 13.65
CA TRP A 420 14.79 8.62 12.63
C TRP A 420 15.58 8.72 11.33
N LEU A 421 16.86 9.13 11.40
CA LEU A 421 17.75 9.19 10.25
C LEU A 421 17.92 7.81 9.60
N TYR A 422 18.21 6.79 10.41
CA TYR A 422 18.37 5.41 9.95
C TYR A 422 17.11 4.92 9.23
N THR A 423 15.94 5.11 9.85
CA THR A 423 14.66 4.70 9.26
C THR A 423 14.42 5.37 7.91
N GLY A 424 14.68 6.68 7.81
CA GLY A 424 14.50 7.43 6.57
C GLY A 424 15.48 7.00 5.47
N VAL A 425 16.78 6.93 5.78
CA VAL A 425 17.81 6.53 4.82
C VAL A 425 17.58 5.14 4.25
N THR A 426 17.15 4.19 5.09
CA THR A 426 16.83 2.80 4.65
C THR A 426 15.60 2.67 3.78
N ARG A 427 14.86 3.76 3.51
CA ARG A 427 13.76 3.79 2.53
C ARG A 427 14.24 3.94 1.09
N ALA A 428 15.50 4.34 0.88
CA ALA A 428 16.09 4.42 -0.46
C ALA A 428 16.59 3.04 -0.92
N ALA A 429 16.18 2.63 -2.13
CA ALA A 429 16.62 1.37 -2.73
C ALA A 429 17.86 1.53 -3.62
N LYS A 430 17.93 2.60 -4.43
CA LYS A 430 18.98 2.80 -5.43
C LYS A 430 19.70 4.15 -5.31
N ARG A 431 18.99 5.22 -5.01
CA ARG A 431 19.55 6.58 -4.92
C ARG A 431 19.01 7.33 -3.72
N LEU A 432 19.90 8.01 -3.01
CA LEU A 432 19.57 8.84 -1.87
C LEU A 432 20.24 10.21 -1.98
N VAL A 433 19.48 11.26 -1.78
CA VAL A 433 20.01 12.60 -1.48
C VAL A 433 19.57 12.98 -0.07
N LEU A 434 20.51 13.02 0.86
CA LEU A 434 20.27 13.48 2.22
C LEU A 434 20.67 14.96 2.31
N VAL A 435 19.71 15.82 2.61
CA VAL A 435 19.86 17.29 2.69
C VAL A 435 19.94 17.70 4.15
N ARG A 436 21.04 18.31 4.56
CA ARG A 436 21.36 18.70 5.94
C ARG A 436 21.54 20.20 6.12
#